data_2b389af35803b33be05e4aa4faf4cd65
#
_entry.id   2b389af35803b33be05e4aa4faf4cd65
#
_cell.length_a   1.000
_cell.length_b   1.000
_cell.length_c   1.000
_cell.angle_alpha   90.00
_cell.angle_beta   90.00
_cell.angle_gamma   90.00
#
_symmetry.space_group_name_H-M   'P 1'
#
loop_
_entity.id
_entity.type
_entity.pdbx_description
1 polymer ?
#
loop_
_entity_poly.entity_id
_entity_poly.type
_entity_poly.pdbx_seq_one_letter_code
_entity_poly.pdbx_strand_id
1 'polypeptide(L)'
;MVAAFAAVVAVSLVMVAGMVLDGGRVVAAQATARDLASAAARAGAQELDLELVRGDGAPVLDPGRAEAAALAFLDASGVAGTVAVEGPAVTVVVTLRQPMAILPAADRTVRVSHTATALDRPEVRS
;
A
#
# COMPACT_ATOMS: atom_id res chain seq x y z
N MET A 1 -34.98 26.44 26.28
CA MET A 1 -33.52 26.59 26.43
C MET A 1 -32.80 25.23 26.56
N VAL A 2 -33.28 24.33 27.36
CA VAL A 2 -32.63 23.01 27.54
C VAL A 2 -32.67 22.16 26.26
N ALA A 3 -33.76 22.21 25.50
CA ALA A 3 -33.90 21.47 24.25
C ALA A 3 -32.93 21.94 23.14
N ALA A 4 -32.72 23.26 23.06
CA ALA A 4 -31.76 23.84 22.11
C ALA A 4 -30.32 23.49 22.48
N PHE A 5 -29.98 23.49 23.74
CA PHE A 5 -28.68 23.09 24.25
C PHE A 5 -28.42 21.59 23.98
N ALA A 6 -29.41 20.73 24.29
CA ALA A 6 -29.33 19.30 24.01
C ALA A 6 -29.16 19.00 22.50
N ALA A 7 -29.85 19.74 21.64
CA ALA A 7 -29.72 19.60 20.19
C ALA A 7 -28.31 19.97 19.70
N VAL A 8 -27.73 21.07 20.20
CA VAL A 8 -26.38 21.47 19.84
C VAL A 8 -25.33 20.44 20.30
N VAL A 9 -25.49 19.93 21.52
CA VAL A 9 -24.60 18.88 22.03
C VAL A 9 -24.72 17.60 21.20
N ALA A 10 -25.94 17.18 20.86
CA ALA A 10 -26.16 15.98 20.05
C ALA A 10 -25.54 16.13 18.65
N VAL A 11 -25.72 17.26 17.99
CA VAL A 11 -25.11 17.53 16.67
C VAL A 11 -23.58 17.54 16.76
N SER A 12 -23.02 18.15 17.79
CA SER A 12 -21.57 18.17 18.02
C SER A 12 -20.99 16.77 18.21
N LEU A 13 -21.67 15.92 18.99
CA LEU A 13 -21.27 14.53 19.20
C LEU A 13 -21.33 13.70 17.90
N VAL A 14 -22.36 13.89 17.09
CA VAL A 14 -22.48 13.22 15.78
C VAL A 14 -21.35 13.66 14.83
N MET A 15 -21.02 14.96 14.82
CA MET A 15 -19.90 15.47 14.01
C MET A 15 -18.55 14.86 14.44
N VAL A 16 -18.30 14.81 15.74
CA VAL A 16 -17.07 14.20 16.28
C VAL A 16 -17.00 12.71 15.94
N ALA A 17 -18.10 11.99 16.12
CA ALA A 17 -18.18 10.56 15.74
C ALA A 17 -17.92 10.35 14.23
N GLY A 18 -18.46 11.23 13.39
CA GLY A 18 -18.22 11.22 11.96
C GLY A 18 -16.74 11.42 11.60
N MET A 19 -16.07 12.37 12.24
CA MET A 19 -14.64 12.60 12.03
C MET A 19 -13.78 11.40 12.45
N VAL A 20 -14.13 10.74 13.53
CA VAL A 20 -13.42 9.53 14.00
C VAL A 20 -13.59 8.38 13.02
N LEU A 21 -14.80 8.17 12.51
CA LEU A 21 -15.08 7.12 11.51
C LEU A 21 -14.32 7.36 10.21
N ASP A 22 -14.34 8.57 9.68
CA ASP A 22 -13.65 8.90 8.43
C ASP A 22 -12.12 8.85 8.61
N GLY A 23 -11.61 9.31 9.76
CA GLY A 23 -10.20 9.17 10.11
C GLY A 23 -9.76 7.72 10.21
N GLY A 24 -10.56 6.87 10.84
CA GLY A 24 -10.32 5.44 10.95
C GLY A 24 -10.25 4.75 9.59
N ARG A 25 -11.12 5.13 8.66
CA ARG A 25 -11.11 4.59 7.28
C ARG A 25 -9.84 4.97 6.52
N VAL A 26 -9.35 6.20 6.68
CA VAL A 26 -8.09 6.64 6.06
C VAL A 26 -6.91 5.86 6.60
N VAL A 27 -6.84 5.64 7.91
CA VAL A 27 -5.78 4.83 8.53
C VAL A 27 -5.84 3.38 8.06
N ALA A 28 -7.03 2.79 7.99
CA ALA A 28 -7.22 1.44 7.46
C ALA A 28 -6.80 1.34 5.99
N ALA A 29 -7.15 2.33 5.17
CA ALA A 29 -6.72 2.38 3.77
C ALA A 29 -5.20 2.49 3.63
N GLN A 30 -4.53 3.26 4.49
CA GLN A 30 -3.07 3.33 4.52
C GLN A 30 -2.42 2.00 4.89
N ALA A 31 -2.96 1.28 5.88
CA ALA A 31 -2.47 -0.03 6.26
C ALA A 31 -2.62 -1.02 5.10
N THR A 32 -3.79 -1.07 4.47
CA THR A 32 -4.05 -1.91 3.30
C THR A 32 -3.10 -1.58 2.14
N ALA A 33 -2.89 -0.30 1.84
CA ALA A 33 -1.97 0.12 0.79
C ALA A 33 -0.52 -0.31 1.06
N ARG A 34 -0.07 -0.23 2.32
CA ARG A 34 1.27 -0.71 2.72
C ARG A 34 1.41 -2.22 2.54
N ASP A 35 0.42 -2.97 2.97
CA ASP A 35 0.41 -4.43 2.84
C ASP A 35 0.44 -4.86 1.38
N LEU A 36 -0.38 -4.24 0.54
CA LEU A 36 -0.43 -4.51 -0.89
C LEU A 36 0.88 -4.11 -1.60
N ALA A 37 1.42 -2.95 -1.29
CA ALA A 37 2.70 -2.50 -1.85
C ALA A 37 3.85 -3.44 -1.45
N SER A 38 3.89 -3.86 -0.19
CA SER A 38 4.88 -4.81 0.32
C SER A 38 4.76 -6.17 -0.35
N ALA A 39 3.55 -6.70 -0.47
CA ALA A 39 3.31 -8.00 -1.10
C ALA A 39 3.64 -7.98 -2.60
N ALA A 40 3.25 -6.93 -3.32
CA ALA A 40 3.57 -6.76 -4.72
C ALA A 40 5.08 -6.62 -4.96
N ALA A 41 5.78 -5.83 -4.14
CA ALA A 41 7.22 -5.68 -4.23
C ALA A 41 7.96 -7.00 -3.97
N ARG A 42 7.50 -7.79 -3.00
CA ARG A 42 8.04 -9.13 -2.75
C ARG A 42 7.78 -10.09 -3.90
N ALA A 43 6.59 -10.05 -4.49
CA ALA A 43 6.28 -10.87 -5.67
C ALA A 43 7.26 -10.57 -6.82
N GLY A 44 7.54 -9.29 -7.08
CA GLY A 44 8.54 -8.89 -8.05
C GLY A 44 9.96 -9.31 -7.67
N ALA A 45 10.34 -9.15 -6.41
CA ALA A 45 11.69 -9.48 -5.93
C ALA A 45 12.00 -10.99 -5.92
N GLN A 46 10.99 -11.83 -6.06
CA GLN A 46 11.18 -13.28 -6.21
C GLN A 46 11.53 -13.73 -7.63
N GLU A 47 11.36 -12.85 -8.62
CA GLU A 47 11.65 -13.14 -10.03
C GLU A 47 13.15 -13.01 -10.32
N LEU A 48 13.91 -13.99 -9.89
CA LEU A 48 15.34 -14.06 -10.13
C LEU A 48 15.66 -14.57 -11.53
N ASP A 49 16.70 -14.01 -12.14
CA ASP A 49 17.28 -14.57 -13.34
C ASP A 49 18.12 -15.79 -12.96
N LEU A 50 17.54 -16.96 -13.12
CA LEU A 50 18.15 -18.23 -12.72
C LEU A 50 19.41 -18.58 -13.53
N GLU A 51 19.50 -18.10 -14.78
CA GLU A 51 20.66 -18.38 -15.62
C GLU A 51 21.89 -17.60 -15.14
N LEU A 52 21.70 -16.34 -14.78
CA LEU A 52 22.77 -15.49 -14.23
C LEU A 52 23.17 -15.94 -12.82
N VAL A 53 22.23 -16.40 -12.01
CA VAL A 53 22.52 -16.96 -10.67
C VAL A 53 23.39 -18.20 -10.76
N ARG A 54 23.18 -19.06 -11.74
CA ARG A 54 24.00 -20.28 -11.95
C ARG A 54 25.42 -19.97 -12.43
N GLY A 55 25.62 -18.85 -13.12
CA GLY A 55 26.93 -18.48 -13.67
C GLY A 55 27.85 -17.81 -12.63
N ASP A 56 27.36 -16.84 -11.87
CA ASP A 56 28.18 -15.94 -11.05
C ASP A 56 27.84 -15.94 -9.55
N GLY A 57 26.84 -16.68 -9.11
CA GLY A 57 26.46 -16.79 -7.72
C GLY A 57 25.79 -15.55 -7.10
N ALA A 58 25.72 -14.42 -7.81
CA ALA A 58 25.02 -13.23 -7.36
C ALA A 58 23.56 -13.26 -7.85
N PRO A 59 22.57 -13.11 -6.98
CA PRO A 59 21.18 -13.04 -7.41
C PRO A 59 20.92 -11.77 -8.20
N VAL A 60 20.43 -11.94 -9.42
CA VAL A 60 20.04 -10.85 -10.32
C VAL A 60 18.56 -10.99 -10.63
N LEU A 61 17.82 -9.90 -10.52
CA LEU A 61 16.43 -9.86 -10.97
C LEU A 61 16.36 -9.77 -12.48
N ASP A 62 15.39 -10.48 -13.06
CA ASP A 62 14.90 -10.20 -14.41
C ASP A 62 13.94 -9.00 -14.32
N PRO A 63 14.32 -7.80 -14.80
CA PRO A 63 13.50 -6.59 -14.61
C PRO A 63 12.11 -6.71 -15.23
N GLY A 64 12.00 -7.31 -16.40
CA GLY A 64 10.72 -7.47 -17.09
C GLY A 64 9.78 -8.43 -16.36
N ARG A 65 10.30 -9.54 -15.86
CA ARG A 65 9.51 -10.51 -15.08
C ARG A 65 9.15 -9.99 -13.71
N ALA A 66 10.07 -9.27 -13.05
CA ALA A 66 9.82 -8.65 -11.76
C ALA A 66 8.71 -7.60 -11.85
N GLU A 67 8.76 -6.73 -12.85
CA GLU A 67 7.71 -5.75 -13.11
C GLU A 67 6.37 -6.43 -13.40
N ALA A 68 6.37 -7.42 -14.29
CA ALA A 68 5.15 -8.16 -14.65
C ALA A 68 4.53 -8.88 -13.46
N ALA A 69 5.32 -9.51 -12.60
CA ALA A 69 4.85 -10.20 -11.41
C ALA A 69 4.23 -9.23 -10.40
N ALA A 70 4.87 -8.08 -10.16
CA ALA A 70 4.36 -7.07 -9.25
C ALA A 70 3.06 -6.44 -9.79
N LEU A 71 3.01 -6.11 -11.06
CA LEU A 71 1.80 -5.58 -11.72
C LEU A 71 0.65 -6.60 -11.71
N ALA A 72 0.94 -7.87 -11.97
CA ALA A 72 -0.07 -8.94 -11.93
C ALA A 72 -0.66 -9.08 -10.52
N PHE A 73 0.15 -8.94 -9.49
CA PHE A 73 -0.32 -8.96 -8.09
C PHE A 73 -1.27 -7.80 -7.80
N LEU A 74 -0.90 -6.58 -8.22
CA LEU A 74 -1.73 -5.39 -8.04
C LEU A 74 -3.05 -5.51 -8.79
N ASP A 75 -3.01 -6.01 -10.02
CA ASP A 75 -4.18 -6.21 -10.87
C ASP A 75 -5.13 -7.25 -10.27
N ALA A 76 -4.60 -8.37 -9.79
CA ALA A 76 -5.37 -9.40 -9.08
C ALA A 76 -6.00 -8.88 -7.77
N SER A 77 -5.35 -7.92 -7.13
CA SER A 77 -5.85 -7.25 -5.92
C SER A 77 -6.85 -6.13 -6.22
N GLY A 78 -7.04 -5.75 -7.47
CA GLY A 78 -7.97 -4.71 -7.90
C GLY A 78 -7.52 -3.30 -7.52
N VAL A 79 -6.23 -3.05 -7.37
CA VAL A 79 -5.67 -1.76 -7.00
C VAL A 79 -4.78 -1.18 -8.09
N ALA A 80 -4.76 0.14 -8.18
CA ALA A 80 -3.86 0.86 -9.08
C ALA A 80 -2.48 1.06 -8.43
N GLY A 81 -1.44 0.95 -9.23
CA GLY A 81 -0.10 1.20 -8.76
C GLY A 81 0.91 1.25 -9.89
N THR A 82 2.12 1.64 -9.54
CA THR A 82 3.28 1.68 -10.44
C THR A 82 4.41 0.86 -9.86
N VAL A 83 5.22 0.29 -10.73
CA VAL A 83 6.36 -0.55 -10.36
C VAL A 83 7.61 0.01 -11.02
N ALA A 84 8.69 0.10 -10.26
CA ALA A 84 10.02 0.44 -10.76
C ALA A 84 11.01 -0.62 -10.29
N VAL A 85 11.85 -1.10 -11.20
CA VAL A 85 12.89 -2.10 -10.89
C VAL A 85 14.26 -1.46 -11.14
N GLU A 86 15.09 -1.45 -10.11
CA GLU A 86 16.45 -0.95 -10.17
C GLU A 86 17.41 -1.97 -9.54
N GLY A 87 18.23 -2.63 -10.38
CA GLY A 87 19.12 -3.69 -9.92
C GLY A 87 18.35 -4.79 -9.15
N PRO A 88 18.72 -5.07 -7.89
CA PRO A 88 18.04 -6.07 -7.07
C PRO A 88 16.78 -5.54 -6.36
N ALA A 89 16.44 -4.27 -6.54
CA ALA A 89 15.36 -3.62 -5.81
C ALA A 89 14.11 -3.44 -6.67
N VAL A 90 12.96 -3.78 -6.11
CA VAL A 90 11.63 -3.56 -6.71
C VAL A 90 10.87 -2.57 -5.82
N THR A 91 10.53 -1.42 -6.38
CA THR A 91 9.74 -0.40 -5.70
C THR A 91 8.34 -0.38 -6.28
N VAL A 92 7.36 -0.54 -5.42
CA VAL A 92 5.94 -0.50 -5.78
C VAL A 92 5.27 0.68 -5.09
N VAL A 93 4.55 1.46 -5.85
CA VAL A 93 3.70 2.56 -5.36
C VAL A 93 2.25 2.18 -5.56
N VAL A 94 1.52 2.01 -4.48
CA VAL A 94 0.08 1.72 -4.49
C VAL A 94 -0.70 3.00 -4.26
N THR A 95 -1.73 3.21 -5.06
CA THR A 95 -2.65 4.33 -4.92
C THR A 95 -4.06 3.79 -4.64
N LEU A 96 -4.59 4.10 -3.47
CA LEU A 96 -5.95 3.78 -3.09
C LEU A 96 -6.80 5.05 -3.01
N ARG A 97 -8.00 4.95 -3.52
CA ARG A 97 -9.00 5.99 -3.41
C ARG A 97 -9.99 5.63 -2.31
N GLN A 98 -10.03 6.45 -1.27
CA GLN A 98 -10.93 6.27 -0.14
C GLN A 98 -12.06 7.29 -0.21
N PRO A 99 -13.31 6.88 -0.53
CA PRO A 99 -14.44 7.78 -0.47
C PRO A 99 -14.74 8.16 0.97
N MET A 100 -15.04 9.44 1.20
CA MET A 100 -15.48 9.95 2.50
C MET A 100 -16.99 9.76 2.65
N ALA A 101 -17.42 9.09 3.74
CA ALA A 101 -18.84 8.80 3.96
C ALA A 101 -19.62 9.99 4.52
N ILE A 102 -18.99 10.86 5.28
CA ILE A 102 -19.65 11.90 6.10
C ILE A 102 -19.21 13.30 5.70
N LEU A 103 -17.97 13.48 5.25
CA LEU A 103 -17.47 14.75 4.73
C LEU A 103 -17.66 14.78 3.21
N PRO A 104 -18.59 15.61 2.67
CA PRO A 104 -18.94 15.53 1.24
C PRO A 104 -17.90 16.12 0.30
N ALA A 105 -16.76 16.56 0.81
CA ALA A 105 -15.89 17.45 0.05
C ALA A 105 -14.76 16.77 -0.71
N ALA A 106 -14.32 15.54 -0.42
CA ALA A 106 -13.25 14.95 -1.20
C ALA A 106 -12.99 13.47 -0.88
N ASP A 107 -12.99 12.65 -1.90
CA ASP A 107 -12.30 11.36 -1.86
C ASP A 107 -10.82 11.59 -1.51
N ARG A 108 -10.33 10.90 -0.50
CA ARG A 108 -8.91 10.93 -0.20
C ARG A 108 -8.16 9.88 -1.00
N THR A 109 -7.07 10.32 -1.62
CA THR A 109 -6.14 9.43 -2.28
C THR A 109 -5.02 9.09 -1.33
N VAL A 110 -4.88 7.81 -1.02
CA VAL A 110 -3.77 7.28 -0.22
C VAL A 110 -2.73 6.70 -1.17
N ARG A 111 -1.51 7.21 -1.07
CA ARG A 111 -0.37 6.72 -1.85
C ARG A 111 0.71 6.21 -0.91
N VAL A 112 1.12 4.98 -1.11
CA VAL A 112 2.16 4.32 -0.31
C VAL A 112 3.17 3.67 -1.23
N SER A 113 4.45 3.87 -0.95
CA SER A 113 5.54 3.19 -1.64
C SER A 113 6.19 2.15 -0.72
N HIS A 114 6.61 1.04 -1.29
CA HIS A 114 7.40 0.02 -0.62
C HIS A 114 8.46 -0.52 -1.56
N THR A 115 9.66 -0.74 -1.04
CA THR A 115 10.78 -1.32 -1.79
C THR A 115 11.16 -2.65 -1.17
N ALA A 116 11.19 -3.70 -1.97
CA ALA A 116 11.74 -5.00 -1.60
C ALA A 116 13.01 -5.28 -2.40
N THR A 117 13.97 -5.90 -1.77
CA THR A 117 15.24 -6.27 -2.40
C THR A 117 15.35 -7.79 -2.49
N ALA A 118 15.81 -8.31 -3.62
CA ALA A 118 15.99 -9.75 -3.84
C ALA A 118 16.94 -10.40 -2.82
N LEU A 119 17.78 -9.60 -2.18
CA LEU A 119 18.77 -10.03 -1.19
C LEU A 119 18.32 -9.83 0.25
N ASP A 120 17.09 -9.39 0.48
CA ASP A 120 16.59 -9.15 1.82
C ASP A 120 16.41 -10.48 2.56
N ARG A 121 17.57 -10.99 3.00
CA ARG A 121 17.60 -12.09 3.96
C ARG A 121 17.26 -11.47 5.31
N PRO A 122 16.24 -11.94 6.02
CA PRO A 122 16.02 -11.46 7.37
C PRO A 122 17.31 -11.67 8.15
N GLU A 123 17.97 -10.58 8.51
CA GLU A 123 19.09 -10.66 9.43
C GLU A 123 18.55 -11.26 10.72
N VAL A 124 18.91 -12.52 10.94
CA VAL A 124 18.76 -13.12 12.26
C VAL A 124 19.71 -12.37 13.16
N ARG A 125 19.21 -11.36 13.84
CA ARG A 125 19.91 -10.77 14.99
C ARG A 125 20.04 -11.84 16.04
N SER A 126 21.20 -12.43 16.08
CA SER A 126 21.63 -13.23 17.22
C SER A 126 22.00 -12.31 18.39
#